data_237e3893c9161874630e2b4f77e9098d
#
_entry.id   237e3893c9161874630e2b4f77e9098d
#
_cell.length_a   1.000
_cell.length_b   1.000
_cell.length_c   1.000
_cell.angle_alpha   90.00
_cell.angle_beta   90.00
_cell.angle_gamma   90.00
#
_symmetry.space_group_name_H-M   'P 1'
#
loop_
_entity.id
_entity.type
_entity.pdbx_description
1 polymer ?
#
loop_
_entity_poly.entity_id
_entity_poly.type
_entity_poly.pdbx_seq_one_letter_code
_entity_poly.pdbx_strand_id
1 'polypeptide(L)'
;MIKYLSHGQDETRLFANELMKKIPLGSVVLLTGDLGAGKTTFVQGVASYLGIKEKVASPTFNIMKLYLGDVSLIHIDAYRLEGMDHNIGLDEYIGYEKGYTFIEWPKYIPELLPENCIEVNITNIGEDNREIIVKGL
;
A
#
# COMPACT_ATOMS: atom_id res chain seq x y z
N MET A 1 -4.76 16.57 4.47
CA MET A 1 -5.12 15.33 5.17
C MET A 1 -6.54 14.93 4.78
N ILE A 2 -6.73 13.68 4.44
CA ILE A 2 -8.05 13.12 4.10
C ILE A 2 -8.40 12.09 5.17
N LYS A 3 -9.63 12.15 5.67
CA LYS A 3 -10.15 11.18 6.64
C LYS A 3 -11.42 10.55 6.06
N TYR A 4 -11.50 9.22 6.08
CA TYR A 4 -12.63 8.47 5.56
C TYR A 4 -13.06 7.38 6.53
N LEU A 5 -14.35 7.20 6.72
CA LEU A 5 -14.90 6.12 7.52
C LEU A 5 -15.50 5.05 6.58
N SER A 6 -14.91 3.88 6.58
CA SER A 6 -15.37 2.74 5.79
C SER A 6 -16.21 1.82 6.66
N HIS A 7 -17.31 1.33 6.12
CA HIS A 7 -18.23 0.43 6.83
C HIS A 7 -18.11 -1.03 6.35
N GLY A 8 -17.10 -1.32 5.53
CA GLY A 8 -16.86 -2.67 5.04
C GLY A 8 -15.80 -2.70 3.97
N GLN A 9 -15.43 -3.93 3.55
CA GLN A 9 -14.37 -4.12 2.56
C GLN A 9 -14.69 -3.44 1.22
N ASP A 10 -15.96 -3.49 0.79
CA ASP A 10 -16.34 -2.88 -0.49
C ASP A 10 -16.12 -1.37 -0.48
N GLU A 11 -16.46 -0.70 0.64
CA GLU A 11 -16.23 0.73 0.78
C GLU A 11 -14.74 1.06 0.82
N THR A 12 -13.95 0.23 1.48
CA THR A 12 -12.49 0.42 1.51
C THR A 12 -11.90 0.31 0.11
N ARG A 13 -12.33 -0.68 -0.68
CA ARG A 13 -11.86 -0.83 -2.06
C ARG A 13 -12.26 0.36 -2.93
N LEU A 14 -13.49 0.83 -2.80
CA LEU A 14 -13.98 1.99 -3.55
C LEU A 14 -13.21 3.25 -3.18
N PHE A 15 -12.95 3.45 -1.90
CA PHE A 15 -12.17 4.61 -1.46
C PHE A 15 -10.76 4.57 -2.04
N ALA A 16 -10.10 3.41 -1.99
CA ALA A 16 -8.76 3.25 -2.54
C ALA A 16 -8.75 3.53 -4.05
N ASN A 17 -9.74 3.01 -4.77
CA ASN A 17 -9.88 3.22 -6.20
C ASN A 17 -10.00 4.73 -6.52
N GLU A 18 -10.88 5.43 -5.82
CA GLU A 18 -11.09 6.87 -6.04
C GLU A 18 -9.84 7.69 -5.63
N LEU A 19 -9.17 7.28 -4.57
CA LEU A 19 -7.97 7.97 -4.09
C LEU A 19 -6.86 7.96 -5.15
N MET A 20 -6.75 6.88 -5.92
CA MET A 20 -5.72 6.75 -6.94
C MET A 20 -5.77 7.86 -7.98
N LYS A 21 -6.92 8.47 -8.21
CA LYS A 21 -7.04 9.61 -9.14
C LYS A 21 -6.24 10.82 -8.68
N LYS A 22 -5.90 10.88 -7.40
CA LYS A 22 -5.17 12.00 -6.79
C LYS A 22 -3.69 11.70 -6.55
N ILE A 23 -3.27 10.46 -6.74
CA ILE A 23 -1.90 10.02 -6.45
C ILE A 23 -1.06 10.10 -7.73
N PRO A 24 0.02 10.91 -7.72
CA PRO A 24 0.89 11.00 -8.90
C PRO A 24 1.61 9.69 -9.20
N LEU A 25 1.80 9.41 -10.48
CA LEU A 25 2.58 8.25 -10.92
C LEU A 25 4.01 8.32 -10.35
N GLY A 26 4.53 7.19 -9.94
CA GLY A 26 5.84 7.10 -9.30
C GLY A 26 5.81 7.26 -7.79
N SER A 27 4.64 7.52 -7.21
CA SER A 27 4.51 7.73 -5.76
C SER A 27 4.81 6.47 -4.97
N VAL A 28 5.31 6.68 -3.75
CA VAL A 28 5.47 5.63 -2.74
C VAL A 28 4.42 5.88 -1.66
N VAL A 29 3.60 4.89 -1.39
CA VAL A 29 2.54 4.95 -0.39
C VAL A 29 2.86 3.99 0.74
N LEU A 30 2.89 4.52 1.96
CA LEU A 30 3.15 3.74 3.16
C LEU A 30 1.82 3.35 3.79
N LEU A 31 1.57 2.04 3.86
CA LEU A 31 0.35 1.49 4.46
C LEU A 31 0.65 1.08 5.90
N THR A 32 -0.02 1.70 6.85
CA THR A 32 0.12 1.38 8.26
C THR A 32 -1.22 0.93 8.84
N GLY A 33 -1.15 0.12 9.87
CA GLY A 33 -2.32 -0.44 10.53
C GLY A 33 -1.99 -1.83 11.06
N ASP A 34 -2.75 -2.28 12.04
CA ASP A 34 -2.56 -3.61 12.63
C ASP A 34 -2.89 -4.73 11.64
N LEU A 35 -2.47 -5.94 11.97
CA LEU A 35 -2.85 -7.13 11.20
C LEU A 35 -4.38 -7.21 11.13
N GLY A 36 -4.89 -7.46 9.93
CA GLY A 36 -6.34 -7.54 9.71
C GLY A 36 -7.05 -6.19 9.63
N ALA A 37 -6.30 -5.07 9.62
CA ALA A 37 -6.91 -3.74 9.52
C ALA A 37 -7.50 -3.43 8.14
N GLY A 38 -7.11 -4.20 7.09
CA GLY A 38 -7.64 -3.98 5.75
C GLY A 38 -6.62 -3.43 4.75
N LYS A 39 -5.33 -3.55 5.04
CA LYS A 39 -4.28 -3.07 4.13
C LYS A 39 -4.32 -3.79 2.78
N THR A 40 -4.48 -5.11 2.80
CA THR A 40 -4.60 -5.89 1.56
C THR A 40 -5.87 -5.51 0.80
N THR A 41 -6.98 -5.30 1.50
CA THR A 41 -8.24 -4.84 0.90
C THR A 41 -8.04 -3.49 0.19
N PHE A 42 -7.30 -2.58 0.82
CA PHE A 42 -6.98 -1.29 0.23
C PHE A 42 -6.21 -1.47 -1.10
N VAL A 43 -5.18 -2.31 -1.09
CA VAL A 43 -4.38 -2.56 -2.30
C VAL A 43 -5.21 -3.23 -3.39
N GLN A 44 -6.17 -4.06 -3.03
CA GLN A 44 -7.12 -4.63 -4.00
C GLN A 44 -7.89 -3.53 -4.74
N GLY A 45 -8.30 -2.48 -4.04
CA GLY A 45 -8.94 -1.31 -4.64
C GLY A 45 -8.00 -0.54 -5.58
N VAL A 46 -6.73 -0.42 -5.19
CA VAL A 46 -5.71 0.19 -6.04
C VAL A 46 -5.53 -0.61 -7.33
N ALA A 47 -5.41 -1.93 -7.21
CA ALA A 47 -5.25 -2.82 -8.37
C ALA A 47 -6.44 -2.72 -9.32
N SER A 48 -7.64 -2.61 -8.76
CA SER A 48 -8.86 -2.42 -9.57
C SER A 48 -8.77 -1.15 -10.41
N TYR A 49 -8.30 -0.04 -9.82
CA TYR A 49 -8.10 1.22 -10.55
C TYR A 49 -7.11 1.05 -11.70
N LEU A 50 -6.05 0.26 -11.49
CA LEU A 50 -5.00 0.04 -12.48
C LEU A 50 -5.37 -1.00 -13.53
N GLY A 51 -6.55 -1.62 -13.41
CA GLY A 51 -7.00 -2.64 -14.36
C GLY A 51 -6.27 -3.97 -14.21
N ILE A 52 -5.66 -4.22 -13.06
CA ILE A 52 -4.97 -5.47 -12.78
C ILE A 52 -6.00 -6.56 -12.52
N LYS A 53 -5.92 -7.65 -13.29
CA LYS A 53 -6.87 -8.76 -13.20
C LYS A 53 -6.42 -9.88 -12.28
N GLU A 54 -5.14 -9.91 -11.94
CA GLU A 54 -4.62 -10.87 -10.98
C GLU A 54 -5.21 -10.61 -9.59
N LYS A 55 -5.42 -11.69 -8.84
CA LYS A 55 -5.90 -11.56 -7.47
C LYS A 55 -4.78 -10.98 -6.60
N VAL A 56 -5.06 -9.86 -5.96
CA VAL A 56 -4.13 -9.26 -5.01
C VAL A 56 -4.30 -9.93 -3.65
N ALA A 57 -3.19 -10.44 -3.14
CA ALA A 57 -3.10 -11.02 -1.80
C ALA A 57 -1.88 -10.43 -1.11
N SER A 58 -1.79 -10.62 0.20
CA SER A 58 -0.63 -10.12 0.96
C SER A 58 0.66 -10.81 0.48
N PRO A 59 1.74 -10.05 0.22
CA PRO A 59 3.01 -10.61 -0.19
C PRO A 59 3.86 -11.10 0.99
N THR A 60 3.25 -11.42 2.13
CA THR A 60 3.96 -11.71 3.38
C THR A 60 5.06 -12.76 3.22
N PHE A 61 4.81 -13.80 2.43
CA PHE A 61 5.80 -14.87 2.24
C PHE A 61 6.89 -14.53 1.22
N ASN A 62 6.60 -13.62 0.29
CA ASN A 62 7.49 -13.27 -0.79
C ASN A 62 8.14 -11.89 -0.61
N ILE A 63 7.76 -11.15 0.44
CA ILE A 63 8.19 -9.78 0.73
C ILE A 63 7.68 -8.79 -0.32
N MET A 64 7.83 -9.11 -1.61
CA MET A 64 7.41 -8.23 -2.70
C MET A 64 6.66 -9.00 -3.76
N LYS A 65 5.59 -8.39 -4.28
CA LYS A 65 4.85 -8.88 -5.43
C LYS A 65 4.76 -7.77 -6.47
N LEU A 66 5.10 -8.10 -7.70
CA LEU A 66 5.02 -7.19 -8.84
C LEU A 66 3.82 -7.54 -9.69
N TYR A 67 3.00 -6.52 -9.99
CA TYR A 67 1.90 -6.63 -10.94
C TYR A 67 2.27 -5.74 -12.12
N LEU A 68 2.80 -6.36 -13.17
CA LEU A 68 3.36 -5.64 -14.32
C LEU A 68 2.28 -5.31 -15.34
N GLY A 69 2.37 -4.12 -15.92
CA GLY A 69 1.47 -3.63 -16.96
C GLY A 69 2.01 -2.32 -17.51
N ASP A 70 1.17 -1.58 -18.25
CA ASP A 70 1.53 -0.25 -18.72
C ASP A 70 1.86 0.66 -17.53
N VAL A 71 1.11 0.48 -16.43
CA VAL A 71 1.40 1.05 -15.13
C VAL A 71 1.54 -0.12 -14.17
N SER A 72 2.68 -0.22 -13.51
CA SER A 72 2.97 -1.34 -12.62
C SER A 72 2.57 -1.04 -11.18
N LEU A 73 2.23 -2.08 -10.43
CA LEU A 73 1.99 -2.01 -9.00
C LEU A 73 3.06 -2.83 -8.30
N ILE A 74 3.77 -2.20 -7.38
CA ILE A 74 4.80 -2.83 -6.56
C ILE A 74 4.26 -2.89 -5.14
N HIS A 75 4.00 -4.10 -4.65
CA HIS A 75 3.44 -4.32 -3.32
C HIS A 75 4.48 -5.00 -2.44
N ILE A 76 4.93 -4.30 -1.40
CA ILE A 76 5.97 -4.76 -0.48
C ILE A 76 5.36 -4.95 0.90
N ASP A 77 5.68 -6.07 1.54
CA ASP A 77 5.36 -6.30 2.95
C ASP A 77 6.69 -6.49 3.71
N ALA A 78 7.06 -5.51 4.51
CA ALA A 78 8.33 -5.49 5.22
C ALA A 78 8.25 -6.14 6.61
N TYR A 79 7.13 -6.76 6.96
CA TYR A 79 6.94 -7.34 8.30
C TYR A 79 8.08 -8.30 8.70
N ARG A 80 8.54 -9.13 7.76
CA ARG A 80 9.59 -10.12 8.01
C ARG A 80 11.01 -9.54 7.98
N LEU A 81 11.15 -8.26 7.67
CA LEU A 81 12.47 -7.64 7.54
C LEU A 81 12.95 -6.98 8.83
N GLU A 82 12.16 -7.06 9.90
CA GLU A 82 12.57 -6.52 11.20
C GLU A 82 13.88 -7.18 11.65
N GLY A 83 14.91 -6.36 11.88
CA GLY A 83 16.21 -6.84 12.36
C GLY A 83 17.02 -7.63 11.33
N MET A 84 16.60 -7.70 10.09
CA MET A 84 17.31 -8.41 9.03
C MET A 84 18.10 -7.44 8.15
N ASP A 85 19.02 -7.98 7.36
CA ASP A 85 19.74 -7.21 6.33
C ASP A 85 18.75 -6.83 5.23
N HIS A 86 18.67 -5.54 4.92
CA HIS A 86 17.76 -5.00 3.91
C HIS A 86 18.42 -4.85 2.53
N ASN A 87 19.68 -5.27 2.37
CA ASN A 87 20.39 -5.19 1.11
C ASN A 87 19.99 -6.36 0.20
N ILE A 88 18.71 -6.41 -0.16
CA ILE A 88 18.11 -7.48 -0.94
C ILE A 88 17.53 -6.98 -2.27
N GLY A 89 17.89 -5.75 -2.67
CA GLY A 89 17.50 -5.20 -3.97
C GLY A 89 16.17 -4.47 -4.02
N LEU A 90 15.50 -4.27 -2.87
CA LEU A 90 14.21 -3.57 -2.84
C LEU A 90 14.32 -2.11 -3.30
N ASP A 91 15.45 -1.47 -3.05
CA ASP A 91 15.69 -0.08 -3.42
C ASP A 91 15.58 0.16 -4.93
N GLU A 92 15.79 -0.85 -5.74
CA GLU A 92 15.65 -0.75 -7.20
C GLU A 92 14.18 -0.58 -7.63
N TYR A 93 13.25 -1.03 -6.80
CA TYR A 93 11.82 -1.02 -7.13
C TYR A 93 11.07 0.13 -6.47
N ILE A 94 11.51 0.54 -5.28
CA ILE A 94 10.81 1.59 -4.51
C ILE A 94 10.95 2.92 -5.25
N GLY A 95 9.80 3.49 -5.63
CA GLY A 95 9.76 4.75 -6.36
C GLY A 95 9.88 4.60 -7.87
N TYR A 96 9.71 3.37 -8.40
CA TYR A 96 9.74 3.15 -9.84
C TYR A 96 8.77 4.10 -10.55
N GLU A 97 9.29 4.87 -11.51
CA GLU A 97 8.57 6.02 -12.10
C GLU A 97 7.36 5.63 -12.95
N LYS A 98 7.30 4.39 -13.45
CA LYS A 98 6.20 3.90 -14.29
C LYS A 98 5.20 3.06 -13.49
N GLY A 99 5.13 3.26 -12.20
CA GLY A 99 4.26 2.50 -11.34
C GLY A 99 4.00 3.20 -10.02
N TYR A 100 3.39 2.45 -9.12
CA TYR A 100 3.10 2.87 -7.75
C TYR A 100 3.69 1.83 -6.81
N THR A 101 4.31 2.28 -5.73
CA THR A 101 4.87 1.40 -4.70
C THR A 101 4.02 1.51 -3.45
N PHE A 102 3.50 0.38 -2.96
CA PHE A 102 2.75 0.31 -1.71
C PHE A 102 3.53 -0.56 -0.73
N ILE A 103 3.88 0.01 0.43
CA ILE A 103 4.72 -0.66 1.42
C ILE A 103 3.95 -0.84 2.72
N GLU A 104 3.76 -2.10 3.15
CA GLU A 104 3.22 -2.44 4.46
C GLU A 104 4.38 -2.60 5.45
N TRP A 105 4.15 -2.20 6.70
CA TRP A 105 5.15 -2.23 7.77
C TRP A 105 6.42 -1.45 7.43
N PRO A 106 6.27 -0.18 6.95
CA PRO A 106 7.44 0.59 6.51
C PRO A 106 8.44 0.87 7.62
N LYS A 107 8.02 0.83 8.88
CA LYS A 107 8.90 1.10 10.03
C LYS A 107 10.06 0.10 10.12
N TYR A 108 9.97 -1.04 9.45
CA TYR A 108 11.05 -2.03 9.49
C TYR A 108 12.11 -1.81 8.41
N ILE A 109 11.87 -0.89 7.46
CA ILE A 109 12.84 -0.54 6.42
C ILE A 109 12.96 0.99 6.24
N PRO A 110 13.17 1.75 7.34
CA PRO A 110 13.13 3.22 7.26
C PRO A 110 14.19 3.80 6.33
N GLU A 111 15.35 3.17 6.22
CA GLU A 111 16.44 3.63 5.37
C GLU A 111 16.15 3.51 3.87
N LEU A 112 15.15 2.73 3.48
CA LEU A 112 14.77 2.54 2.08
C LEU A 112 13.66 3.52 1.64
N LEU A 113 13.08 4.27 2.56
CA LEU A 113 11.93 5.12 2.27
C LEU A 113 12.35 6.47 1.70
N PRO A 114 11.74 6.92 0.58
CA PRO A 114 11.94 8.29 0.08
C PRO A 114 11.42 9.33 1.06
N GLU A 115 11.88 10.58 0.91
CA GLU A 115 11.43 11.67 1.78
C GLU A 115 9.96 12.04 1.57
N ASN A 116 9.50 11.97 0.32
CA ASN A 116 8.15 12.39 -0.05
C ASN A 116 7.23 11.19 -0.24
N CYS A 117 6.82 10.59 0.86
CA CYS A 117 5.88 9.46 0.82
C CYS A 117 4.47 9.92 1.17
N ILE A 118 3.50 9.26 0.56
CA ILE A 118 2.10 9.38 0.97
C ILE A 118 1.87 8.34 2.05
N GLU A 119 1.18 8.72 3.11
CA GLU A 119 0.89 7.81 4.22
C GLU A 119 -0.59 7.50 4.28
N VAL A 120 -0.94 6.23 4.35
CA VAL A 120 -2.30 5.76 4.54
C VAL A 120 -2.33 4.90 5.80
N ASN A 121 -3.04 5.38 6.82
CA ASN A 121 -3.22 4.64 8.06
C ASN A 121 -4.64 4.10 8.13
N ILE A 122 -4.78 2.79 8.37
CA ILE A 122 -6.08 2.13 8.49
C ILE A 122 -6.22 1.58 9.89
N THR A 123 -7.24 2.03 10.60
CA THR A 123 -7.53 1.61 11.97
C THR A 123 -8.85 0.86 12.03
N ASN A 124 -8.84 -0.30 12.66
CA ASN A 124 -10.06 -1.05 12.97
C ASN A 124 -10.76 -0.34 14.15
N ILE A 125 -11.97 0.15 13.92
CA ILE A 125 -12.75 0.87 14.92
C ILE A 125 -13.99 0.10 15.35
N GLY A 126 -14.04 -1.21 15.09
CA GLY A 126 -15.10 -2.10 15.51
C GLY A 126 -15.80 -2.78 14.36
N GLU A 127 -16.08 -4.07 14.50
CA GLU A 127 -16.77 -4.88 13.47
C GLU A 127 -16.12 -4.70 12.09
N ASP A 128 -16.88 -4.29 11.08
CA ASP A 128 -16.38 -4.07 9.73
C ASP A 128 -15.99 -2.61 9.48
N ASN A 129 -16.01 -1.79 10.52
CA ASN A 129 -15.73 -0.36 10.39
C ASN A 129 -14.25 -0.07 10.46
N ARG A 130 -13.79 0.82 9.57
CA ARG A 130 -12.38 1.23 9.49
C ARG A 130 -12.30 2.75 9.37
N GLU A 131 -11.32 3.33 10.03
CA GLU A 131 -10.96 4.73 9.85
C GLU A 131 -9.71 4.78 8.98
N ILE A 132 -9.78 5.51 7.88
CA ILE A 132 -8.66 5.65 6.95
C ILE A 132 -8.22 7.11 6.94
N ILE A 133 -6.95 7.34 7.24
CA ILE A 133 -6.37 8.68 7.24
C ILE A 133 -5.25 8.72 6.21
N VAL A 134 -5.32 9.69 5.30
CA VAL A 134 -4.34 9.88 4.24
C VAL A 134 -3.61 11.20 4.45
N LYS A 135 -2.28 11.15 4.45
CA LYS A 135 -1.41 12.31 4.56
C LYS A 135 -0.41 12.33 3.42
N GLY A 136 0.10 13.52 3.10
CA GLY A 136 1.13 13.68 2.07
C GLY A 136 0.59 13.93 0.67
N LEU A 137 -0.69 14.13 0.54
CA LEU A 137 -1.31 14.50 -0.74
C LEU A 137 -1.52 16.00 -0.82
#